data_043df259273383c5735518e8a42a136e
#
_entry.id   043df259273383c5735518e8a42a136e
#
_cell.length_a   1.000
_cell.length_b   1.000
_cell.length_c   1.000
_cell.angle_alpha   90.00
_cell.angle_beta   90.00
_cell.angle_gamma   90.00
#
_symmetry.space_group_name_H-M   'P 1'
#
loop_
_entity.id
_entity.type
_entity.pdbx_description
1 polymer ?
#
loop_
_entity_poly.entity_id
_entity_poly.type
_entity_poly.pdbx_seq_one_letter_code
_entity_poly.pdbx_strand_id
1 'polypeptide(L)'
;MEPLQKPFGTVLENFLNYLLIERNFSPNTRDSYRNDLQRYLQAMQEGCGSLEAINPDSINRFLDELHKTGLEASSIARNVSAIRSLHRFLINDRVLESNPAENLHQPKLPKYLPSVLTLDETMRILQAPAQKVPPEKLYLRDQAILELLYATGMRVSELVNLKQQNLYLQEQFIRVFGKGSKERLVPVGSSAINSLTLYRQKLRIQLAGAQSEDCLFLNARGKKMSRMAVFTIVKEYAMLAGIPKTVSPHTFRHTFATHLLEGGADLRAVQEMLGHSSIVATQIYTHIDRSFVKEVHRSFHPRG
;
A
#
# COMPACT_ATOMS: atom_id res chain seq x y z
N MET A 1 14.81 -14.20 18.81
CA MET A 1 14.97 -12.90 19.52
C MET A 1 14.54 -13.14 20.95
N GLU A 2 15.41 -12.85 21.91
CA GLU A 2 15.07 -12.94 23.33
C GLU A 2 13.99 -11.91 23.69
N PRO A 3 13.13 -12.22 24.67
CA PRO A 3 12.10 -11.27 25.10
C PRO A 3 12.74 -10.07 25.80
N LEU A 4 12.23 -8.86 25.50
CA LEU A 4 12.66 -7.65 26.20
C LEU A 4 12.33 -7.76 27.69
N GLN A 5 13.32 -7.46 28.55
CA GLN A 5 13.14 -7.39 29.99
C GLN A 5 12.52 -6.06 30.41
N LYS A 6 11.99 -5.98 31.64
CA LYS A 6 11.58 -4.69 32.23
C LYS A 6 12.81 -3.82 32.47
N PRO A 7 12.77 -2.49 32.20
CA PRO A 7 11.59 -1.70 31.78
C PRO A 7 11.35 -1.64 30.26
N PHE A 8 12.28 -2.13 29.41
CA PHE A 8 12.26 -1.98 27.93
C PHE A 8 10.99 -2.55 27.30
N GLY A 9 10.56 -3.76 27.71
CA GLY A 9 9.32 -4.37 27.21
C GLY A 9 8.07 -3.57 27.56
N THR A 10 7.99 -3.04 28.79
CA THR A 10 6.86 -2.22 29.23
C THR A 10 6.76 -0.92 28.44
N VAL A 11 7.90 -0.27 28.21
CA VAL A 11 7.98 0.97 27.40
C VAL A 11 7.50 0.74 25.97
N LEU A 12 7.92 -0.37 25.36
CA LEU A 12 7.48 -0.72 24.01
C LEU A 12 5.94 -0.86 23.93
N GLU A 13 5.35 -1.62 24.84
CA GLU A 13 3.90 -1.84 24.82
C GLU A 13 3.12 -0.55 25.10
N ASN A 14 3.56 0.27 26.06
CA ASN A 14 2.94 1.57 26.34
C ASN A 14 2.99 2.49 25.11
N PHE A 15 4.15 2.58 24.47
CA PHE A 15 4.29 3.38 23.26
C PHE A 15 3.42 2.88 22.10
N LEU A 16 3.33 1.57 21.88
CA LEU A 16 2.47 1.00 20.84
C LEU A 16 0.99 1.25 21.10
N ASN A 17 0.56 1.24 22.36
CA ASN A 17 -0.80 1.61 22.76
C ASN A 17 -1.05 3.10 22.53
N TYR A 18 -0.10 3.98 22.92
CA TYR A 18 -0.17 5.41 22.62
C TYR A 18 -0.33 5.68 21.11
N LEU A 19 0.43 4.98 20.24
CA LEU A 19 0.30 5.15 18.80
C LEU A 19 -1.09 4.79 18.28
N LEU A 20 -1.73 3.76 18.83
CA LEU A 20 -3.07 3.34 18.42
C LEU A 20 -4.15 4.30 18.93
N ILE A 21 -4.13 4.59 20.23
CA ILE A 21 -5.22 5.27 20.93
C ILE A 21 -5.15 6.78 20.69
N GLU A 22 -3.98 7.39 20.88
CA GLU A 22 -3.86 8.84 20.84
C GLU A 22 -3.43 9.37 19.47
N ARG A 23 -2.56 8.62 18.77
CA ARG A 23 -2.04 9.06 17.45
C ARG A 23 -2.79 8.46 16.26
N ASN A 24 -3.76 7.59 16.51
CA ASN A 24 -4.62 6.96 15.50
C ASN A 24 -3.83 6.31 14.34
N PHE A 25 -2.69 5.68 14.69
CA PHE A 25 -1.86 4.99 13.71
C PHE A 25 -2.55 3.71 13.22
N SER A 26 -2.30 3.33 11.96
CA SER A 26 -2.84 2.07 11.46
C SER A 26 -2.17 0.86 12.12
N PRO A 27 -2.87 -0.29 12.26
CA PRO A 27 -2.26 -1.53 12.75
C PRO A 27 -0.97 -1.89 12.03
N ASN A 28 -0.92 -1.74 10.71
CA ASN A 28 0.30 -2.00 9.92
C ASN A 28 1.48 -1.09 10.29
N THR A 29 1.21 0.18 10.59
CA THR A 29 2.25 1.13 11.02
C THR A 29 2.75 0.77 12.40
N ARG A 30 1.82 0.43 13.33
CA ARG A 30 2.17 -0.07 14.67
C ARG A 30 3.05 -1.32 14.58
N ASP A 31 2.68 -2.30 13.77
CA ASP A 31 3.42 -3.56 13.63
C ASP A 31 4.81 -3.34 13.02
N SER A 32 4.92 -2.40 12.07
CA SER A 32 6.23 -1.99 11.52
C SER A 32 7.10 -1.33 12.59
N TYR A 33 6.54 -0.42 13.39
CA TYR A 33 7.24 0.22 14.49
C TYR A 33 7.59 -0.77 15.61
N ARG A 34 6.69 -1.72 15.92
CA ARG A 34 6.99 -2.81 16.86
C ARG A 34 8.26 -3.55 16.46
N ASN A 35 8.35 -4.01 15.22
CA ASN A 35 9.50 -4.77 14.74
C ASN A 35 10.80 -3.94 14.74
N ASP A 36 10.73 -2.67 14.35
CA ASP A 36 11.87 -1.77 14.33
C ASP A 36 12.36 -1.47 15.75
N LEU A 37 11.43 -1.13 16.65
CA LEU A 37 11.75 -0.76 18.03
C LEU A 37 12.12 -1.96 18.92
N GLN A 38 11.61 -3.15 18.64
CA GLN A 38 12.02 -4.35 19.35
C GLN A 38 13.50 -4.63 19.15
N ARG A 39 14.00 -4.54 17.90
CA ARG A 39 15.44 -4.67 17.61
C ARG A 39 16.26 -3.55 18.25
N TYR A 40 15.78 -2.32 18.18
CA TYR A 40 16.44 -1.18 18.80
C TYR A 40 16.56 -1.33 20.32
N LEU A 41 15.46 -1.59 21.00
CA LEU A 41 15.43 -1.72 22.46
C LEU A 41 16.22 -2.93 22.94
N GLN A 42 16.28 -4.02 22.16
CA GLN A 42 17.13 -5.16 22.48
C GLN A 42 18.61 -4.78 22.45
N ALA A 43 19.06 -4.07 21.41
CA ALA A 43 20.43 -3.58 21.32
C ALA A 43 20.76 -2.58 22.45
N MET A 44 19.82 -1.74 22.85
CA MET A 44 20.00 -0.81 23.97
C MET A 44 20.01 -1.52 25.32
N GLN A 45 19.19 -2.53 25.50
CA GLN A 45 19.19 -3.36 26.71
C GLN A 45 20.55 -4.06 26.91
N GLU A 46 21.12 -4.61 25.85
CA GLU A 46 22.43 -5.31 25.87
C GLU A 46 23.58 -4.33 26.02
N GLY A 47 23.56 -3.18 25.34
CA GLY A 47 24.67 -2.24 25.30
C GLY A 47 24.68 -1.15 26.38
N CYS A 48 23.50 -0.75 26.88
CA CYS A 48 23.37 0.35 27.84
C CYS A 48 22.82 -0.10 29.20
N GLY A 49 22.06 -1.18 29.26
CA GLY A 49 21.50 -1.76 30.49
C GLY A 49 20.29 -1.01 31.06
N SER A 50 20.13 0.28 30.83
CA SER A 50 18.98 1.09 31.26
C SER A 50 18.55 2.11 30.20
N LEU A 51 17.32 2.63 30.31
CA LEU A 51 16.78 3.64 29.37
C LEU A 51 17.49 4.98 29.50
N GLU A 52 17.89 5.36 30.71
CA GLU A 52 18.58 6.60 31.03
C GLU A 52 20.02 6.63 30.51
N ALA A 53 20.64 5.45 30.37
CA ALA A 53 22.00 5.31 29.84
C ALA A 53 22.06 5.41 28.30
N ILE A 54 20.91 5.39 27.61
CA ILE A 54 20.87 5.56 26.17
C ILE A 54 21.30 6.99 25.80
N ASN A 55 22.31 7.09 24.96
CA ASN A 55 22.88 8.34 24.50
C ASN A 55 22.96 8.38 22.96
N PRO A 56 23.24 9.53 22.35
CA PRO A 56 23.31 9.64 20.88
C PRO A 56 24.32 8.66 20.24
N ASP A 57 25.43 8.37 20.89
CA ASP A 57 26.48 7.48 20.34
C ASP A 57 26.00 6.04 20.31
N SER A 58 25.25 5.58 21.34
CA SER A 58 24.68 4.23 21.36
C SER A 58 23.63 4.04 20.24
N ILE A 59 22.81 5.09 19.98
CA ILE A 59 21.85 5.06 18.88
C ILE A 59 22.56 5.05 17.52
N ASN A 60 23.59 5.88 17.33
CA ASN A 60 24.36 5.91 16.09
C ASN A 60 25.04 4.57 15.81
N ARG A 61 25.65 3.94 16.82
CA ARG A 61 26.22 2.59 16.68
C ARG A 61 25.19 1.57 16.20
N PHE A 62 23.99 1.58 16.77
CA PHE A 62 22.92 0.70 16.32
C PHE A 62 22.51 0.97 14.86
N LEU A 63 22.42 2.24 14.44
CA LEU A 63 22.12 2.59 13.06
C LEU A 63 23.22 2.16 12.10
N ASP A 64 24.49 2.28 12.50
CA ASP A 64 25.64 1.81 11.71
C ASP A 64 25.63 0.29 11.56
N GLU A 65 25.23 -0.45 12.60
CA GLU A 65 25.04 -1.91 12.51
C GLU A 65 23.93 -2.28 11.53
N LEU A 66 22.80 -1.57 11.56
CA LEU A 66 21.74 -1.77 10.57
C LEU A 66 22.23 -1.53 9.13
N HIS A 67 23.08 -0.53 8.91
CA HIS A 67 23.71 -0.30 7.62
C HIS A 67 24.59 -1.47 7.18
N LYS A 68 25.40 -2.01 8.09
CA LYS A 68 26.28 -3.17 7.81
C LYS A 68 25.52 -4.46 7.49
N THR A 69 24.29 -4.63 8.01
CA THR A 69 23.41 -5.78 7.66
C THR A 69 22.80 -5.69 6.26
N GLY A 70 23.07 -4.63 5.50
CA GLY A 70 22.51 -4.43 4.16
C GLY A 70 21.05 -4.02 4.16
N LEU A 71 20.52 -3.49 5.26
CA LEU A 71 19.15 -3.00 5.33
C LEU A 71 18.96 -1.80 4.38
N GLU A 72 17.87 -1.79 3.62
CA GLU A 72 17.58 -0.69 2.69
C GLU A 72 17.48 0.67 3.39
N ALA A 73 17.96 1.74 2.74
CA ALA A 73 17.95 3.10 3.26
C ALA A 73 16.54 3.56 3.69
N SER A 74 15.49 3.14 2.99
CA SER A 74 14.08 3.39 3.34
C SER A 74 13.69 2.76 4.68
N SER A 75 14.17 1.55 4.95
CA SER A 75 13.93 0.85 6.20
C SER A 75 14.70 1.48 7.36
N ILE A 76 15.93 1.94 7.12
CA ILE A 76 16.73 2.68 8.11
C ILE A 76 16.06 4.01 8.44
N ALA A 77 15.60 4.76 7.45
CA ALA A 77 14.86 5.99 7.67
C ALA A 77 13.58 5.78 8.51
N ARG A 78 12.89 4.65 8.31
CA ARG A 78 11.74 4.28 9.15
C ARG A 78 12.18 3.96 10.59
N ASN A 79 13.27 3.23 10.79
CA ASN A 79 13.84 2.97 12.11
C ASN A 79 14.15 4.30 12.84
N VAL A 80 14.86 5.23 12.18
CA VAL A 80 15.13 6.57 12.74
C VAL A 80 13.84 7.30 13.15
N SER A 81 12.81 7.22 12.31
CA SER A 81 11.51 7.85 12.61
C SER A 81 10.81 7.18 13.81
N ALA A 82 10.88 5.85 13.93
CA ALA A 82 10.33 5.10 15.06
C ALA A 82 11.08 5.43 16.36
N ILE A 83 12.42 5.44 16.35
CA ILE A 83 13.29 5.78 17.50
C ILE A 83 12.99 7.21 17.98
N ARG A 84 12.95 8.19 17.08
CA ARG A 84 12.60 9.57 17.43
C ARG A 84 11.21 9.69 18.07
N SER A 85 10.24 8.96 17.52
CA SER A 85 8.87 8.97 18.02
C SER A 85 8.79 8.34 19.42
N LEU A 86 9.53 7.25 19.67
CA LEU A 86 9.64 6.62 20.99
C LEU A 86 10.26 7.56 22.00
N HIS A 87 11.43 8.14 21.72
CA HIS A 87 12.10 9.02 22.68
C HIS A 87 11.30 10.28 22.98
N ARG A 88 10.59 10.84 21.98
CA ARG A 88 9.65 11.94 22.22
C ARG A 88 8.51 11.53 23.15
N PHE A 89 7.98 10.33 23.01
CA PHE A 89 6.98 9.78 23.91
C PHE A 89 7.55 9.65 25.34
N LEU A 90 8.76 9.12 25.51
CA LEU A 90 9.41 8.95 26.82
C LEU A 90 9.65 10.28 27.54
N ILE A 91 9.98 11.35 26.81
CA ILE A 91 10.06 12.72 27.36
C ILE A 91 8.70 13.23 27.80
N ASN A 92 7.67 13.08 26.93
CA ASN A 92 6.32 13.55 27.25
C ASN A 92 5.72 12.82 28.47
N ASP A 93 6.05 11.54 28.62
CA ASP A 93 5.61 10.69 29.73
C ASP A 93 6.53 10.80 30.97
N ARG A 94 7.51 11.72 30.93
CA ARG A 94 8.47 12.01 32.01
C ARG A 94 9.30 10.81 32.46
N VAL A 95 9.53 9.85 31.56
CA VAL A 95 10.39 8.69 31.79
C VAL A 95 11.86 9.09 31.61
N LEU A 96 12.16 10.02 30.69
CA LEU A 96 13.48 10.58 30.46
C LEU A 96 13.47 12.10 30.61
N GLU A 97 14.59 12.66 31.06
CA GLU A 97 14.77 14.12 31.21
C GLU A 97 15.28 14.79 29.92
N SER A 98 16.04 14.08 29.11
CA SER A 98 16.61 14.56 27.83
C SER A 98 16.34 13.58 26.69
N ASN A 99 16.26 14.11 25.46
CA ASN A 99 15.98 13.32 24.28
C ASN A 99 17.28 12.95 23.53
N PRO A 100 17.84 11.75 23.65
CA PRO A 100 19.05 11.36 22.95
C PRO A 100 18.86 11.19 21.44
N ALA A 101 17.61 11.14 20.96
CA ALA A 101 17.28 10.98 19.56
C ALA A 101 16.94 12.32 18.84
N GLU A 102 17.11 13.47 19.50
CA GLU A 102 16.70 14.78 18.95
C GLU A 102 17.43 15.12 17.66
N ASN A 103 18.76 14.96 17.65
CA ASN A 103 19.62 15.34 16.55
C ASN A 103 20.03 14.18 15.61
N LEU A 104 19.30 13.06 15.65
CA LEU A 104 19.58 11.95 14.73
C LEU A 104 19.42 12.42 13.28
N HIS A 105 20.39 12.13 12.43
CA HIS A 105 20.31 12.44 11.02
C HIS A 105 19.52 11.35 10.28
N GLN A 106 18.56 11.78 9.46
CA GLN A 106 17.91 10.84 8.54
C GLN A 106 18.85 10.52 7.37
N PRO A 107 19.01 9.25 6.98
CA PRO A 107 19.75 8.93 5.78
C PRO A 107 19.09 9.63 4.59
N LYS A 108 19.93 10.23 3.72
CA LYS A 108 19.45 10.79 2.44
C LYS A 108 18.91 9.62 1.61
N LEU A 109 17.61 9.57 1.45
CA LEU A 109 16.98 8.59 0.55
C LEU A 109 17.31 9.01 -0.89
N PRO A 110 17.81 8.08 -1.72
CA PRO A 110 17.92 8.37 -3.14
C PRO A 110 16.51 8.68 -3.67
N LYS A 111 16.36 9.81 -4.32
CA LYS A 111 15.12 10.16 -5.02
C LYS A 111 15.01 9.28 -6.27
N TYR A 112 14.47 8.10 -6.14
CA TYR A 112 14.04 7.35 -7.31
C TYR A 112 12.88 8.13 -7.95
N LEU A 113 13.08 8.57 -9.20
CA LEU A 113 11.94 8.99 -10.00
C LEU A 113 11.01 7.79 -10.12
N PRO A 114 9.74 7.93 -9.75
CA PRO A 114 8.80 6.81 -9.84
C PRO A 114 8.77 6.30 -11.27
N SER A 115 8.97 5.01 -11.47
CA SER A 115 8.88 4.41 -12.79
C SER A 115 7.42 4.44 -13.25
N VAL A 116 7.14 5.23 -14.28
CA VAL A 116 5.87 5.25 -14.99
C VAL A 116 5.97 4.33 -16.20
N LEU A 117 4.92 3.58 -16.48
CA LEU A 117 4.82 2.79 -17.70
C LEU A 117 4.31 3.69 -18.82
N THR A 118 4.84 3.51 -20.02
CA THR A 118 4.23 4.11 -21.22
C THR A 118 2.90 3.41 -21.53
N LEU A 119 2.10 4.00 -22.38
CA LEU A 119 0.84 3.39 -22.82
C LEU A 119 1.08 2.02 -23.45
N ASP A 120 2.09 1.90 -24.33
CA ASP A 120 2.46 0.63 -24.96
C ASP A 120 2.90 -0.43 -23.95
N GLU A 121 3.79 -0.08 -23.00
CA GLU A 121 4.21 -0.97 -21.93
C GLU A 121 3.01 -1.45 -21.09
N THR A 122 2.10 -0.54 -20.77
CA THR A 122 0.89 -0.86 -20.02
C THR A 122 0.02 -1.86 -20.79
N MET A 123 -0.24 -1.58 -22.07
CA MET A 123 -1.06 -2.47 -22.92
C MET A 123 -0.46 -3.85 -23.08
N ARG A 124 0.86 -3.95 -23.24
CA ARG A 124 1.55 -5.26 -23.29
C ARG A 124 1.38 -6.05 -22.00
N ILE A 125 1.50 -5.42 -20.85
CA ILE A 125 1.28 -6.10 -19.56
C ILE A 125 -0.16 -6.56 -19.42
N LEU A 126 -1.15 -5.72 -19.78
CA LEU A 126 -2.58 -6.05 -19.67
C LEU A 126 -2.98 -7.20 -20.61
N GLN A 127 -2.32 -7.36 -21.74
CA GLN A 127 -2.59 -8.44 -22.70
C GLN A 127 -1.87 -9.74 -22.37
N ALA A 128 -0.77 -9.68 -21.64
CA ALA A 128 0.11 -10.82 -21.36
C ALA A 128 -0.61 -12.05 -20.76
N PRO A 129 -1.60 -11.93 -19.86
CA PRO A 129 -2.29 -13.09 -19.32
C PRO A 129 -3.02 -13.94 -20.39
N ALA A 130 -3.60 -13.30 -21.40
CA ALA A 130 -4.33 -13.97 -22.48
C ALA A 130 -3.44 -14.50 -23.61
N GLN A 131 -2.21 -13.98 -23.72
CA GLN A 131 -1.27 -14.35 -24.79
C GLN A 131 -0.44 -15.61 -24.48
N LYS A 132 -0.41 -16.07 -23.23
CA LYS A 132 0.30 -17.29 -22.85
C LYS A 132 -0.41 -18.52 -23.43
N VAL A 133 0.33 -19.38 -24.14
CA VAL A 133 -0.21 -20.57 -24.79
C VAL A 133 0.47 -21.83 -24.21
N PRO A 134 -0.28 -22.74 -23.58
CA PRO A 134 -1.70 -22.61 -23.21
C PRO A 134 -1.91 -21.54 -22.10
N PRO A 135 -3.10 -20.92 -22.03
CA PRO A 135 -3.39 -19.96 -20.97
C PRO A 135 -3.28 -20.60 -19.58
N GLU A 136 -2.79 -19.87 -18.62
CA GLU A 136 -2.76 -20.35 -17.24
C GLU A 136 -4.17 -20.54 -16.67
N LYS A 137 -4.35 -21.51 -15.78
CA LYS A 137 -5.66 -21.84 -15.19
C LYS A 137 -6.35 -20.62 -14.56
N LEU A 138 -5.57 -19.63 -14.06
CA LEU A 138 -6.07 -18.46 -13.35
C LEU A 138 -5.98 -17.15 -14.17
N TYR A 139 -5.69 -17.23 -15.47
CA TYR A 139 -5.44 -16.05 -16.30
C TYR A 139 -6.58 -15.04 -16.32
N LEU A 140 -7.84 -15.48 -16.27
CA LEU A 140 -9.00 -14.55 -16.21
C LEU A 140 -9.00 -13.70 -14.93
N ARG A 141 -8.58 -14.29 -13.81
CA ARG A 141 -8.42 -13.56 -12.55
C ARG A 141 -7.30 -12.53 -12.66
N ASP A 142 -6.17 -12.97 -13.18
CA ASP A 142 -4.96 -12.15 -13.24
C ASP A 142 -5.16 -10.98 -14.21
N GLN A 143 -5.81 -11.22 -15.33
CA GLN A 143 -6.20 -10.16 -16.26
C GLN A 143 -7.17 -9.15 -15.61
N ALA A 144 -8.19 -9.63 -14.90
CA ALA A 144 -9.11 -8.74 -14.20
C ALA A 144 -8.41 -7.91 -13.10
N ILE A 145 -7.41 -8.47 -12.41
CA ILE A 145 -6.59 -7.75 -11.43
C ILE A 145 -5.79 -6.64 -12.11
N LEU A 146 -5.07 -6.95 -13.18
CA LEU A 146 -4.24 -5.97 -13.90
C LEU A 146 -5.08 -4.85 -14.49
N GLU A 147 -6.19 -5.19 -15.18
CA GLU A 147 -7.13 -4.22 -15.73
C GLU A 147 -7.68 -3.30 -14.64
N LEU A 148 -8.08 -3.85 -13.50
CA LEU A 148 -8.65 -3.06 -12.43
C LEU A 148 -7.63 -2.15 -11.75
N LEU A 149 -6.40 -2.62 -11.54
CA LEU A 149 -5.31 -1.79 -11.01
C LEU A 149 -5.05 -0.57 -11.90
N TYR A 150 -5.02 -0.79 -13.22
CA TYR A 150 -4.80 0.29 -14.17
C TYR A 150 -6.00 1.22 -14.30
N ALA A 151 -7.21 0.67 -14.42
CA ALA A 151 -8.43 1.46 -14.62
C ALA A 151 -8.81 2.33 -13.42
N THR A 152 -8.35 2.01 -12.22
CA THR A 152 -8.81 2.69 -10.99
C THR A 152 -7.69 3.32 -10.15
N GLY A 153 -6.45 2.96 -10.41
CA GLY A 153 -5.31 3.37 -9.59
C GLY A 153 -5.45 2.98 -8.11
N MET A 154 -6.31 2.01 -7.74
CA MET A 154 -6.51 1.61 -6.35
C MET A 154 -5.26 1.01 -5.72
N ARG A 155 -5.17 1.09 -4.39
CA ARG A 155 -4.08 0.46 -3.64
C ARG A 155 -4.25 -1.06 -3.63
N VAL A 156 -3.14 -1.82 -3.59
CA VAL A 156 -3.20 -3.29 -3.51
C VAL A 156 -4.01 -3.78 -2.31
N SER A 157 -3.97 -3.09 -1.19
CA SER A 157 -4.78 -3.42 -0.01
C SER A 157 -6.29 -3.21 -0.25
N GLU A 158 -6.66 -2.21 -1.03
CA GLU A 158 -8.04 -1.95 -1.43
C GLU A 158 -8.53 -3.05 -2.40
N LEU A 159 -7.70 -3.42 -3.37
CA LEU A 159 -8.00 -4.50 -4.32
C LEU A 159 -8.28 -5.84 -3.64
N VAL A 160 -7.40 -6.29 -2.74
CA VAL A 160 -7.57 -7.59 -2.07
C VAL A 160 -8.73 -7.62 -1.06
N ASN A 161 -9.17 -6.44 -0.59
CA ASN A 161 -10.32 -6.29 0.30
C ASN A 161 -11.64 -6.01 -0.44
N LEU A 162 -11.59 -5.87 -1.77
CA LEU A 162 -12.77 -5.56 -2.57
C LEU A 162 -13.78 -6.69 -2.50
N LYS A 163 -15.04 -6.33 -2.24
CA LYS A 163 -16.18 -7.27 -2.16
C LYS A 163 -17.03 -7.17 -3.42
N GLN A 164 -17.73 -8.25 -3.79
CA GLN A 164 -18.60 -8.26 -4.96
C GLN A 164 -19.76 -7.24 -4.84
N GLN A 165 -20.31 -7.06 -3.64
CA GLN A 165 -21.37 -6.07 -3.36
C GLN A 165 -20.92 -4.60 -3.57
N ASN A 166 -19.62 -4.35 -3.73
CA ASN A 166 -19.08 -3.01 -3.96
C ASN A 166 -18.93 -2.67 -5.46
N LEU A 167 -19.37 -3.56 -6.33
CA LEU A 167 -19.28 -3.40 -7.78
C LEU A 167 -20.61 -2.87 -8.33
N TYR A 168 -20.63 -1.65 -8.80
CA TYR A 168 -21.76 -1.00 -9.48
C TYR A 168 -21.44 -0.93 -10.99
N LEU A 169 -21.35 -2.12 -11.63
CA LEU A 169 -20.82 -2.23 -13.01
C LEU A 169 -21.74 -1.62 -14.06
N GLN A 170 -23.07 -1.58 -13.83
CA GLN A 170 -24.02 -0.92 -14.71
C GLN A 170 -23.83 0.60 -14.70
N GLU A 171 -23.57 1.17 -13.54
CA GLU A 171 -23.28 2.58 -13.34
C GLU A 171 -21.82 2.93 -13.67
N GLN A 172 -20.97 1.92 -13.91
CA GLN A 172 -19.53 2.04 -14.17
C GLN A 172 -18.75 2.63 -12.99
N PHE A 173 -19.08 2.21 -11.78
CA PHE A 173 -18.38 2.59 -10.55
C PHE A 173 -18.00 1.39 -9.67
N ILE A 174 -16.95 1.56 -8.89
CA ILE A 174 -16.58 0.66 -7.80
C ILE A 174 -16.44 1.47 -6.53
N ARG A 175 -17.03 0.97 -5.44
CA ARG A 175 -16.88 1.53 -4.10
C ARG A 175 -15.63 0.95 -3.45
N VAL A 176 -14.69 1.83 -3.10
CA VAL A 176 -13.39 1.46 -2.53
C VAL A 176 -13.28 2.03 -1.11
N PHE A 177 -12.86 1.20 -0.17
CA PHE A 177 -12.64 1.59 1.22
C PHE A 177 -11.15 1.83 1.47
N GLY A 178 -10.79 3.05 1.86
CA GLY A 178 -9.43 3.49 2.18
C GLY A 178 -9.11 3.41 3.67
N LYS A 179 -8.01 4.08 4.07
CA LYS A 179 -7.59 4.18 5.46
C LYS A 179 -8.66 4.90 6.31
N GLY A 180 -8.98 4.33 7.49
CA GLY A 180 -9.97 4.90 8.41
C GLY A 180 -11.42 4.72 7.94
N SER A 181 -11.70 3.66 7.18
CA SER A 181 -13.03 3.34 6.63
C SER A 181 -13.65 4.44 5.74
N LYS A 182 -12.83 5.39 5.27
CA LYS A 182 -13.28 6.38 4.28
C LYS A 182 -13.56 5.67 2.96
N GLU A 183 -14.77 5.84 2.46
CA GLU A 183 -15.16 5.29 1.15
C GLU A 183 -15.04 6.33 0.05
N ARG A 184 -14.79 5.84 -1.17
CA ARG A 184 -14.88 6.63 -2.39
C ARG A 184 -15.43 5.78 -3.53
N LEU A 185 -16.10 6.44 -4.48
CA LEU A 185 -16.49 5.83 -5.73
C LEU A 185 -15.44 6.13 -6.79
N VAL A 186 -14.97 5.07 -7.46
CA VAL A 186 -13.97 5.20 -8.54
C VAL A 186 -14.63 4.75 -9.84
N PRO A 187 -14.59 5.56 -10.91
CA PRO A 187 -15.10 5.18 -12.22
C PRO A 187 -14.29 3.99 -12.77
N VAL A 188 -14.93 3.18 -13.60
CA VAL A 188 -14.32 2.00 -14.22
C VAL A 188 -14.72 1.92 -15.68
N GLY A 189 -13.73 1.88 -16.56
CA GLY A 189 -13.93 1.75 -18.00
C GLY A 189 -14.39 0.34 -18.42
N SER A 190 -14.91 0.27 -19.65
CA SER A 190 -15.53 -0.93 -20.23
C SER A 190 -14.60 -2.15 -20.26
N SER A 191 -13.30 -1.96 -20.50
CA SER A 191 -12.32 -3.05 -20.53
C SER A 191 -12.18 -3.77 -19.21
N ALA A 192 -12.09 -3.01 -18.11
CA ALA A 192 -12.02 -3.59 -16.77
C ALA A 192 -13.33 -4.26 -16.37
N ILE A 193 -14.49 -3.65 -16.74
CA ILE A 193 -15.82 -4.25 -16.53
C ILE A 193 -15.93 -5.59 -17.23
N ASN A 194 -15.52 -5.70 -18.49
CA ASN A 194 -15.54 -6.93 -19.27
C ASN A 194 -14.66 -8.01 -18.63
N SER A 195 -13.42 -7.68 -18.26
CA SER A 195 -12.51 -8.60 -17.60
C SER A 195 -13.03 -9.10 -16.25
N LEU A 196 -13.60 -8.19 -15.43
CA LEU A 196 -14.25 -8.54 -14.18
C LEU A 196 -15.46 -9.47 -14.38
N THR A 197 -16.29 -9.18 -15.38
CA THR A 197 -17.47 -9.99 -15.69
C THR A 197 -17.07 -11.41 -16.12
N LEU A 198 -16.07 -11.53 -17.01
CA LEU A 198 -15.55 -12.82 -17.43
C LEU A 198 -14.96 -13.62 -16.25
N TYR A 199 -14.15 -12.97 -15.42
CA TYR A 199 -13.59 -13.61 -14.22
C TYR A 199 -14.70 -14.10 -13.29
N ARG A 200 -15.68 -13.24 -12.97
CA ARG A 200 -16.77 -13.57 -12.06
C ARG A 200 -17.61 -14.74 -12.56
N GLN A 201 -17.99 -14.70 -13.85
CA GLN A 201 -18.90 -15.70 -14.43
C GLN A 201 -18.23 -17.02 -14.75
N LYS A 202 -16.97 -17.03 -15.22
CA LYS A 202 -16.32 -18.23 -15.73
C LYS A 202 -15.36 -18.89 -14.74
N LEU A 203 -14.68 -18.13 -13.90
CA LEU A 203 -13.64 -18.68 -13.03
C LEU A 203 -13.97 -18.56 -11.54
N ARG A 204 -14.41 -17.36 -11.08
CA ARG A 204 -14.67 -17.16 -9.65
C ARG A 204 -15.71 -18.13 -9.10
N ILE A 205 -16.75 -18.41 -9.84
CA ILE A 205 -17.79 -19.39 -9.43
C ILE A 205 -17.21 -20.80 -9.20
N GLN A 206 -16.18 -21.20 -9.95
CA GLN A 206 -15.50 -22.48 -9.80
C GLN A 206 -14.54 -22.51 -8.61
N LEU A 207 -13.96 -21.33 -8.25
CA LEU A 207 -13.06 -21.21 -7.11
C LEU A 207 -13.81 -20.99 -5.79
N ALA A 208 -15.04 -20.50 -5.86
CA ALA A 208 -15.81 -20.13 -4.68
C ALA A 208 -16.16 -21.34 -3.79
N GLY A 209 -15.99 -21.17 -2.50
CA GLY A 209 -16.31 -22.15 -1.46
C GLY A 209 -16.69 -21.45 -0.15
N ALA A 210 -16.91 -22.20 0.91
CA ALA A 210 -17.36 -21.68 2.22
C ALA A 210 -16.46 -20.58 2.80
N GLN A 211 -15.16 -20.58 2.45
CA GLN A 211 -14.18 -19.60 2.95
C GLN A 211 -13.97 -18.39 2.02
N SER A 212 -14.72 -18.29 0.93
CA SER A 212 -14.59 -17.21 -0.06
C SER A 212 -15.25 -15.92 0.40
N GLU A 213 -16.21 -16.02 1.31
CA GLU A 213 -17.05 -14.88 1.71
C GLU A 213 -17.53 -14.08 0.49
N ASP A 214 -17.67 -12.76 0.63
CA ASP A 214 -17.99 -11.86 -0.48
C ASP A 214 -16.74 -11.29 -1.19
N CYS A 215 -15.54 -11.85 -0.91
CA CYS A 215 -14.31 -11.36 -1.55
C CYS A 215 -14.38 -11.50 -3.07
N LEU A 216 -14.01 -10.42 -3.79
CA LEU A 216 -14.01 -10.44 -5.25
C LEU A 216 -12.93 -11.38 -5.78
N PHE A 217 -11.66 -11.15 -5.40
CA PHE A 217 -10.53 -11.91 -5.89
C PHE A 217 -10.13 -13.05 -4.98
N LEU A 218 -10.10 -14.26 -5.53
CA LEU A 218 -9.80 -15.49 -4.83
C LEU A 218 -8.49 -16.12 -5.31
N ASN A 219 -7.76 -16.72 -4.39
CA ASN A 219 -6.62 -17.57 -4.73
C ASN A 219 -7.08 -18.94 -5.26
N ALA A 220 -6.13 -19.80 -5.67
CA ALA A 220 -6.44 -21.13 -6.20
C ALA A 220 -7.18 -22.05 -5.20
N ARG A 221 -7.18 -21.72 -3.90
CA ARG A 221 -7.86 -22.47 -2.83
C ARG A 221 -9.22 -21.86 -2.46
N GLY A 222 -9.73 -20.91 -3.25
CA GLY A 222 -10.99 -20.23 -2.98
C GLY A 222 -10.98 -19.25 -1.80
N LYS A 223 -9.81 -18.91 -1.27
CA LYS A 223 -9.68 -17.94 -0.18
C LYS A 223 -9.29 -16.56 -0.73
N LYS A 224 -9.52 -15.52 0.09
CA LYS A 224 -9.05 -14.15 -0.19
C LYS A 224 -7.58 -14.12 -0.58
N MET A 225 -7.22 -13.31 -1.56
CA MET A 225 -5.83 -13.13 -2.00
C MET A 225 -5.01 -12.34 -1.00
N SER A 226 -3.72 -12.67 -0.89
CA SER A 226 -2.74 -11.86 -0.18
C SER A 226 -2.22 -10.71 -1.06
N ARG A 227 -1.72 -9.64 -0.43
CA ARG A 227 -1.04 -8.55 -1.16
C ARG A 227 0.16 -9.07 -1.94
N MET A 228 0.95 -9.98 -1.33
CA MET A 228 2.13 -10.58 -1.99
C MET A 228 1.76 -11.33 -3.26
N ALA A 229 0.65 -12.08 -3.28
CA ALA A 229 0.20 -12.76 -4.49
C ALA A 229 -0.07 -11.77 -5.64
N VAL A 230 -0.66 -10.60 -5.35
CA VAL A 230 -0.87 -9.55 -6.36
C VAL A 230 0.45 -8.95 -6.83
N PHE A 231 1.42 -8.73 -5.93
CA PHE A 231 2.76 -8.28 -6.32
C PHE A 231 3.45 -9.29 -7.25
N THR A 232 3.36 -10.59 -6.94
CA THR A 232 3.90 -11.66 -7.78
C THR A 232 3.27 -11.66 -9.17
N ILE A 233 1.94 -11.60 -9.26
CA ILE A 233 1.19 -11.51 -10.53
C ILE A 233 1.69 -10.34 -11.39
N VAL A 234 1.73 -9.14 -10.80
CA VAL A 234 2.17 -7.93 -11.51
C VAL A 234 3.61 -8.08 -12.03
N LYS A 235 4.52 -8.60 -11.19
CA LYS A 235 5.92 -8.83 -11.56
C LYS A 235 6.07 -9.86 -12.68
N GLU A 236 5.35 -10.98 -12.60
CA GLU A 236 5.39 -12.06 -13.59
C GLU A 236 4.91 -11.58 -14.95
N TYR A 237 3.76 -10.90 -15.01
CA TYR A 237 3.23 -10.42 -16.30
C TYR A 237 4.01 -9.23 -16.87
N ALA A 238 4.63 -8.40 -16.05
CA ALA A 238 5.58 -7.38 -16.53
C ALA A 238 6.81 -8.03 -17.18
N MET A 239 7.34 -9.08 -16.55
CA MET A 239 8.47 -9.85 -17.12
C MET A 239 8.08 -10.55 -18.40
N LEU A 240 6.92 -11.20 -18.48
CA LEU A 240 6.40 -11.83 -19.69
C LEU A 240 6.18 -10.83 -20.84
N ALA A 241 5.75 -9.61 -20.51
CA ALA A 241 5.59 -8.52 -21.47
C ALA A 241 6.94 -7.90 -21.91
N GLY A 242 8.07 -8.39 -21.41
CA GLY A 242 9.40 -7.87 -21.76
C GLY A 242 9.66 -6.46 -21.25
N ILE A 243 9.12 -6.10 -20.09
CA ILE A 243 9.32 -4.77 -19.49
C ILE A 243 10.57 -4.80 -18.61
N PRO A 244 11.62 -4.02 -18.94
CA PRO A 244 12.89 -4.05 -18.20
C PRO A 244 12.84 -3.32 -16.86
N LYS A 245 11.74 -2.59 -16.59
CA LYS A 245 11.53 -1.82 -15.36
C LYS A 245 10.98 -2.70 -14.24
N THR A 246 11.28 -2.37 -13.00
CA THR A 246 10.60 -2.98 -11.85
C THR A 246 9.17 -2.48 -11.77
N VAL A 247 8.21 -3.37 -12.02
CA VAL A 247 6.77 -3.05 -12.00
C VAL A 247 6.12 -3.63 -10.75
N SER A 248 5.30 -2.82 -10.11
CA SER A 248 4.56 -3.16 -8.90
C SER A 248 3.12 -2.59 -8.97
N PRO A 249 2.20 -2.98 -8.07
CA PRO A 249 0.90 -2.32 -7.99
C PRO A 249 0.97 -0.81 -7.77
N HIS A 250 2.02 -0.31 -7.11
CA HIS A 250 2.26 1.13 -6.98
C HIS A 250 2.65 1.78 -8.31
N THR A 251 3.37 1.07 -9.16
CA THR A 251 3.69 1.53 -10.52
C THR A 251 2.41 1.73 -11.34
N PHE A 252 1.46 0.78 -11.30
CA PHE A 252 0.16 0.92 -11.95
C PHE A 252 -0.62 2.14 -11.45
N ARG A 253 -0.65 2.37 -10.14
CA ARG A 253 -1.31 3.54 -9.57
C ARG A 253 -0.66 4.86 -10.02
N HIS A 254 0.65 4.89 -10.11
CA HIS A 254 1.41 6.05 -10.60
C HIS A 254 1.13 6.29 -12.08
N THR A 255 1.18 5.22 -12.88
CA THR A 255 0.85 5.24 -14.31
C THR A 255 -0.58 5.73 -14.56
N PHE A 256 -1.56 5.25 -13.79
CA PHE A 256 -2.94 5.76 -13.84
C PHE A 256 -3.01 7.27 -13.64
N ALA A 257 -2.37 7.78 -12.58
CA ALA A 257 -2.36 9.22 -12.31
C ALA A 257 -1.69 10.02 -13.42
N THR A 258 -0.53 9.56 -13.90
CA THR A 258 0.24 10.24 -14.95
C THR A 258 -0.52 10.26 -16.27
N HIS A 259 -1.07 9.13 -16.72
CA HIS A 259 -1.80 9.06 -17.98
C HIS A 259 -3.07 9.93 -17.97
N LEU A 260 -3.78 10.01 -16.84
CA LEU A 260 -4.91 10.94 -16.72
C LEU A 260 -4.47 12.40 -16.85
N LEU A 261 -3.39 12.80 -16.14
CA LEU A 261 -2.87 14.16 -16.17
C LEU A 261 -2.29 14.53 -17.55
N GLU A 262 -1.57 13.62 -18.19
CA GLU A 262 -1.07 13.79 -19.56
C GLU A 262 -2.22 13.88 -20.59
N GLY A 263 -3.33 13.19 -20.34
CA GLY A 263 -4.56 13.29 -21.11
C GLY A 263 -5.27 14.65 -20.93
N GLY A 264 -4.93 15.42 -19.91
CA GLY A 264 -5.54 16.72 -19.61
C GLY A 264 -6.56 16.71 -18.45
N ALA A 265 -6.62 15.62 -17.66
CA ALA A 265 -7.51 15.54 -16.52
C ALA A 265 -7.11 16.56 -15.42
N ASP A 266 -8.12 17.12 -14.76
CA ASP A 266 -7.92 18.02 -13.63
C ASP A 266 -7.25 17.28 -12.44
N LEU A 267 -6.24 17.92 -11.85
CA LEU A 267 -5.44 17.34 -10.75
C LEU A 267 -6.32 16.99 -9.53
N ARG A 268 -7.34 17.78 -9.22
CA ARG A 268 -8.25 17.53 -8.09
C ARG A 268 -9.09 16.29 -8.34
N ALA A 269 -9.59 16.12 -9.57
CA ALA A 269 -10.35 14.92 -9.96
C ALA A 269 -9.47 13.65 -9.82
N VAL A 270 -8.21 13.71 -10.26
CA VAL A 270 -7.25 12.59 -10.10
C VAL A 270 -6.95 12.31 -8.63
N GLN A 271 -6.73 13.34 -7.81
CA GLN A 271 -6.50 13.18 -6.36
C GLN A 271 -7.71 12.57 -5.66
N GLU A 272 -8.91 12.93 -6.06
CA GLU A 272 -10.16 12.39 -5.55
C GLU A 272 -10.32 10.90 -5.89
N MET A 273 -10.15 10.52 -7.16
CA MET A 273 -10.14 9.10 -7.58
C MET A 273 -9.12 8.28 -6.79
N LEU A 274 -7.95 8.85 -6.51
CA LEU A 274 -6.90 8.18 -5.75
C LEU A 274 -7.15 8.16 -4.23
N GLY A 275 -8.01 9.00 -3.68
CA GLY A 275 -8.31 9.09 -2.25
C GLY A 275 -7.11 9.62 -1.46
N HIS A 276 -6.59 10.80 -1.84
CA HIS A 276 -5.56 11.52 -1.09
C HIS A 276 -6.22 12.27 0.08
N SER A 277 -5.74 12.00 1.31
CA SER A 277 -6.36 12.49 2.56
C SER A 277 -6.05 13.95 2.91
N SER A 278 -5.28 14.68 2.11
CA SER A 278 -4.77 16.01 2.46
C SER A 278 -5.63 17.19 1.98
N ILE A 279 -6.77 16.95 1.36
CA ILE A 279 -7.73 18.02 1.06
C ILE A 279 -8.94 17.81 1.95
N VAL A 280 -9.15 18.80 2.82
CA VAL A 280 -10.32 18.94 3.69
C VAL A 280 -11.57 19.01 2.80
N ALA A 281 -12.22 17.88 2.60
CA ALA A 281 -13.60 17.85 2.15
C ALA A 281 -14.20 16.47 2.43
N THR A 282 -14.69 16.30 3.66
CA THR A 282 -15.83 15.43 3.90
C THR A 282 -17.06 16.19 3.38
N GLN A 283 -17.06 16.51 2.10
CA GLN A 283 -18.26 16.97 1.43
C GLN A 283 -18.97 15.74 0.88
N ILE A 284 -20.22 15.64 1.25
CA ILE A 284 -21.21 14.67 0.77
C ILE A 284 -21.12 14.67 -0.76
N TYR A 285 -20.74 13.53 -1.36
CA TYR A 285 -20.74 13.35 -2.81
C TYR A 285 -22.12 13.65 -3.36
N THR A 286 -22.27 14.80 -3.99
CA THR A 286 -23.50 15.14 -4.72
C THR A 286 -23.53 14.37 -6.04
N HIS A 287 -24.70 14.22 -6.64
CA HIS A 287 -24.83 13.58 -7.97
C HIS A 287 -23.98 14.28 -9.05
N ILE A 288 -23.75 15.57 -8.89
CA ILE A 288 -22.96 16.42 -9.82
C ILE A 288 -21.49 16.01 -9.79
N ASP A 289 -20.92 15.73 -8.58
CA ASP A 289 -19.52 15.37 -8.44
C ASP A 289 -19.21 14.00 -9.08
N ARG A 290 -20.15 13.06 -8.99
CA ARG A 290 -20.00 11.71 -9.58
C ARG A 290 -19.99 11.73 -11.10
N SER A 291 -20.88 12.49 -11.73
CA SER A 291 -20.93 12.62 -13.19
C SER A 291 -19.66 13.28 -13.73
N PHE A 292 -19.17 14.31 -13.07
CA PHE A 292 -17.91 14.97 -13.41
C PHE A 292 -16.71 14.03 -13.34
N VAL A 293 -16.52 13.31 -12.23
CA VAL A 293 -15.41 12.37 -12.08
C VAL A 293 -15.47 11.24 -13.12
N LYS A 294 -16.68 10.75 -13.45
CA LYS A 294 -16.90 9.76 -14.51
C LYS A 294 -16.55 10.30 -15.89
N GLU A 295 -16.95 11.51 -16.18
CA GLU A 295 -16.66 12.18 -17.46
C GLU A 295 -15.16 12.42 -17.63
N VAL A 296 -14.49 12.92 -16.59
CA VAL A 296 -13.02 13.06 -16.57
C VAL A 296 -12.33 11.72 -16.83
N HIS A 297 -12.74 10.66 -16.14
CA HIS A 297 -12.15 9.33 -16.36
C HIS A 297 -12.38 8.87 -17.81
N ARG A 298 -13.62 8.96 -18.31
CA ARG A 298 -13.98 8.52 -19.65
C ARG A 298 -13.24 9.30 -20.75
N SER A 299 -13.04 10.60 -20.55
CA SER A 299 -12.43 11.48 -21.55
C SER A 299 -10.92 11.42 -21.57
N PHE A 300 -10.28 11.16 -20.44
CA PHE A 300 -8.84 11.31 -20.28
C PHE A 300 -8.09 10.01 -19.92
N HIS A 301 -8.80 8.96 -19.49
CA HIS A 301 -8.16 7.67 -19.25
C HIS A 301 -8.09 6.85 -20.54
N PRO A 302 -6.94 6.25 -20.92
CA PRO A 302 -6.80 5.53 -22.20
C PRO A 302 -7.72 4.31 -22.35
N ARG A 303 -8.35 3.86 -21.26
CA ARG A 303 -9.36 2.79 -21.23
C ARG A 303 -10.63 3.22 -20.50
N GLY A 304 -10.95 4.50 -20.53
CA GLY A 304 -12.13 5.12 -19.94
C GLY A 304 -13.46 4.78 -20.62
#